data_ee4b5d2fb82a972c19429bd5755cd30e
#
_entry.id   ee4b5d2fb82a972c19429bd5755cd30e
#
_cell.length_a   1.000
_cell.length_b   1.000
_cell.length_c   1.000
_cell.angle_alpha   90.00
_cell.angle_beta   90.00
_cell.angle_gamma   90.00
#
_symmetry.space_group_name_H-M   'P 1'
#
loop_
_entity.id
_entity.type
_entity.pdbx_description
1 polymer ?
#
loop_
_entity_poly.entity_id
_entity_poly.type
_entity_poly.pdbx_seq_one_letter_code
_entity_poly.pdbx_strand_id
1 'polypeptide(L)'
;VILVGVDESVTASRAAAYAAGLARRQGARVVWVYVETAGAYILTASTGASVLAAEAEAHSEIAKELSARASSASAELGISMTFVTARGDPFHEIDRIARETRADAIVVGASLKAGHRLLGSLAVRLVRAGKWPVTVVP
;
A
#
# COMPACT_ATOMS: atom_id res chain seq x y z
N VAL A 1 -9.23 -4.77 -12.20
CA VAL A 1 -8.92 -4.23 -10.86
C VAL A 1 -7.48 -3.76 -10.82
N ILE A 2 -7.24 -2.55 -10.33
CA ILE A 2 -5.90 -2.01 -10.10
C ILE A 2 -5.67 -1.99 -8.60
N LEU A 3 -4.66 -2.73 -8.13
CA LEU A 3 -4.27 -2.72 -6.74
C LEU A 3 -3.16 -1.68 -6.55
N VAL A 4 -3.25 -0.87 -5.50
CA VAL A 4 -2.19 0.09 -5.15
C VAL A 4 -1.76 -0.07 -3.70
N GLY A 5 -0.46 -0.25 -3.48
CA GLY A 5 0.14 -0.20 -2.15
C GLY A 5 0.24 1.25 -1.68
N VAL A 6 -0.34 1.54 -0.53
CA VAL A 6 -0.36 2.88 0.06
C VAL A 6 0.27 2.89 1.45
N ASP A 7 0.95 3.98 1.74
CA ASP A 7 1.44 4.38 3.05
C ASP A 7 1.41 5.91 3.14
N GLU A 8 1.99 6.48 4.17
CA GLU A 8 2.06 7.95 4.34
C GLU A 8 3.08 8.65 3.43
N SER A 9 3.80 7.92 2.58
CA SER A 9 4.84 8.50 1.73
C SER A 9 4.26 9.30 0.58
N VAL A 10 5.03 10.29 0.14
CA VAL A 10 4.69 11.12 -1.04
C VAL A 10 4.62 10.26 -2.31
N THR A 11 5.49 9.26 -2.43
CA THR A 11 5.51 8.37 -3.60
C THR A 11 4.30 7.44 -3.62
N ALA A 12 3.82 6.97 -2.46
CA ALA A 12 2.57 6.21 -2.37
C ALA A 12 1.36 7.08 -2.73
N SER A 13 1.34 8.34 -2.32
CA SER A 13 0.29 9.28 -2.73
C SER A 13 0.27 9.52 -4.24
N ARG A 14 1.44 9.64 -4.87
CA ARG A 14 1.57 9.73 -6.33
C ARG A 14 1.13 8.44 -7.03
N ALA A 15 1.49 7.27 -6.47
CA ALA A 15 1.05 5.98 -6.97
C ALA A 15 -0.48 5.84 -6.92
N ALA A 16 -1.10 6.28 -5.84
CA ALA A 16 -2.55 6.32 -5.68
C ALA A 16 -3.23 7.21 -6.74
N ALA A 17 -2.70 8.41 -6.96
CA ALA A 17 -3.20 9.33 -7.98
C ALA A 17 -3.05 8.76 -9.41
N TYR A 18 -1.91 8.12 -9.69
CA TYR A 18 -1.68 7.44 -10.96
C TYR A 18 -2.68 6.30 -11.18
N ALA A 19 -2.87 5.44 -10.17
CA ALA A 19 -3.81 4.32 -10.21
C ALA A 19 -5.25 4.80 -10.42
N ALA A 20 -5.65 5.88 -9.76
CA ALA A 20 -6.97 6.49 -9.92
C ALA A 20 -7.18 7.03 -11.35
N GLY A 21 -6.20 7.74 -11.90
CA GLY A 21 -6.23 8.22 -13.28
C GLY A 21 -6.31 7.09 -14.30
N LEU A 22 -5.58 6.00 -14.06
CA LEU A 22 -5.62 4.81 -14.91
C LEU A 22 -6.98 4.11 -14.84
N ALA A 23 -7.52 3.92 -13.63
CA ALA A 23 -8.81 3.30 -13.39
C ALA A 23 -9.94 4.07 -14.06
N ARG A 24 -9.93 5.41 -13.97
CA ARG A 24 -10.94 6.26 -14.64
C ARG A 24 -10.93 6.05 -16.15
N ARG A 25 -9.77 5.95 -16.78
CA ARG A 25 -9.65 5.73 -18.24
C ARG A 25 -10.08 4.34 -18.68
N GLN A 26 -9.95 3.34 -17.80
CA GLN A 26 -10.22 1.94 -18.12
C GLN A 26 -11.58 1.45 -17.60
N GLY A 27 -12.34 2.26 -16.87
CA GLY A 27 -13.53 1.82 -16.18
C GLY A 27 -13.25 0.74 -15.12
N ALA A 28 -12.04 0.75 -14.54
CA ALA A 28 -11.60 -0.21 -13.56
C ALA A 28 -11.90 0.28 -12.12
N ARG A 29 -12.00 -0.67 -11.18
CA ARG A 29 -12.00 -0.35 -9.75
C ARG A 29 -10.59 -0.34 -9.20
N VAL A 30 -10.38 0.40 -8.11
CA VAL A 30 -9.09 0.48 -7.40
C VAL A 30 -9.21 -0.19 -6.03
N VAL A 31 -8.19 -0.94 -5.65
CA VAL A 31 -8.04 -1.48 -4.30
C VAL A 31 -6.81 -0.84 -3.67
N TRP A 32 -7.00 -0.01 -2.66
CA TRP A 32 -5.91 0.51 -1.84
C TRP A 32 -5.57 -0.50 -0.75
N VAL A 33 -4.29 -0.82 -0.63
CA VAL A 33 -3.80 -1.77 0.38
C VAL A 33 -2.78 -1.08 1.25
N TYR A 34 -3.08 -0.98 2.54
CA TYR A 34 -2.16 -0.58 3.58
C TYR A 34 -1.71 -1.83 4.36
N VAL A 35 -0.40 -2.05 4.45
CA VAL A 35 0.14 -3.18 5.19
C VAL A 35 0.86 -2.68 6.44
N GLU A 36 0.31 -3.03 7.59
CA GLU A 36 0.96 -2.83 8.87
C GLU A 36 2.16 -3.76 8.98
N THR A 37 3.36 -3.20 8.89
CA THR A 37 4.59 -3.95 9.17
C THR A 37 4.84 -3.92 10.66
N ALA A 38 5.02 -5.08 11.28
CA ALA A 38 5.57 -5.13 12.62
C ALA A 38 6.94 -4.44 12.58
N GLY A 39 7.10 -3.39 13.38
CA GLY A 39 8.40 -2.73 13.50
C GLY A 39 9.46 -3.78 13.80
N ALA A 40 10.63 -3.68 13.18
CA ALA A 40 11.77 -4.57 13.39
C ALA A 40 12.40 -4.35 14.79
N TYR A 41 11.57 -4.05 15.79
CA TYR A 41 12.02 -4.07 17.16
C TYR A 41 12.20 -5.55 17.55
N ILE A 42 13.46 -5.96 17.55
CA ILE A 42 13.90 -7.12 18.29
C ILE A 42 13.25 -7.00 19.66
N LEU A 43 12.34 -7.92 19.94
CA LEU A 43 11.73 -8.10 21.27
C LEU A 43 12.86 -8.42 22.27
N THR A 44 13.54 -7.38 22.73
CA THR A 44 14.23 -7.51 24.00
C THR A 44 13.13 -7.59 25.05
N ALA A 45 13.27 -8.51 25.98
CA ALA A 45 12.26 -8.82 27.01
C ALA A 45 11.84 -7.63 27.91
N SER A 46 12.29 -6.42 27.60
CA SER A 46 11.99 -5.14 28.27
C SER A 46 11.10 -4.20 27.46
N THR A 47 10.72 -4.54 26.21
CA THR A 47 9.82 -3.69 25.43
C THR A 47 8.38 -3.99 25.87
N GLY A 48 7.90 -3.23 26.83
CA GLY A 48 6.64 -3.49 27.51
C GLY A 48 5.43 -3.39 26.58
N ALA A 49 4.31 -3.95 27.05
CA ALA A 49 2.99 -3.91 26.40
C ALA A 49 2.56 -2.49 25.94
N SER A 50 3.07 -1.44 26.58
CA SER A 50 2.83 -0.04 26.23
C SER A 50 3.38 0.37 24.84
N VAL A 51 4.52 -0.15 24.42
CA VAL A 51 5.10 0.16 23.10
C VAL A 51 4.29 -0.51 22.00
N LEU A 52 3.91 -1.78 22.21
CA LEU A 52 3.04 -2.50 21.27
C LEU A 52 1.65 -1.84 21.13
N ALA A 53 1.11 -1.33 22.23
CA ALA A 53 -0.16 -0.62 22.20
C ALA A 53 -0.04 0.72 21.43
N ALA A 54 1.02 1.47 21.65
CA ALA A 54 1.27 2.73 20.94
C ALA A 54 1.50 2.51 19.43
N GLU A 55 2.21 1.46 19.04
CA GLU A 55 2.37 1.10 17.62
C GLU A 55 1.04 0.71 16.98
N ALA A 56 0.22 -0.09 17.67
CA ALA A 56 -1.10 -0.48 17.17
C ALA A 56 -2.03 0.73 17.01
N GLU A 57 -1.97 1.69 17.95
CA GLU A 57 -2.74 2.94 17.85
C GLU A 57 -2.27 3.80 16.68
N ALA A 58 -0.96 3.96 16.49
CA ALA A 58 -0.40 4.70 15.35
C ALA A 58 -0.84 4.08 14.00
N HIS A 59 -0.75 2.77 13.84
CA HIS A 59 -1.23 2.10 12.64
C HIS A 59 -2.74 2.27 12.41
N SER A 60 -3.53 2.26 13.50
CA SER A 60 -4.97 2.48 13.44
C SER A 60 -5.31 3.88 12.92
N GLU A 61 -4.60 4.92 13.40
CA GLU A 61 -4.81 6.30 12.94
C GLU A 61 -4.41 6.46 11.45
N ILE A 62 -3.28 5.91 11.03
CA ILE A 62 -2.86 5.90 9.62
C ILE A 62 -3.92 5.21 8.75
N ALA A 63 -4.43 4.06 9.18
CA ALA A 63 -5.44 3.33 8.45
C ALA A 63 -6.75 4.12 8.31
N LYS A 64 -7.19 4.82 9.36
CA LYS A 64 -8.37 5.69 9.33
C LYS A 64 -8.18 6.84 8.34
N GLU A 65 -7.04 7.51 8.38
CA GLU A 65 -6.74 8.61 7.46
C GLU A 65 -6.72 8.13 6.00
N LEU A 66 -6.02 7.05 5.71
CA LEU A 66 -5.95 6.49 4.36
C LEU A 66 -7.32 6.02 3.86
N SER A 67 -8.15 5.43 4.73
CA SER A 67 -9.52 5.04 4.39
C SER A 67 -10.40 6.24 4.05
N ALA A 68 -10.32 7.31 4.84
CA ALA A 68 -11.04 8.56 4.57
C ALA A 68 -10.60 9.17 3.23
N ARG A 69 -9.30 9.21 2.95
CA ARG A 69 -8.76 9.70 1.67
C ARG A 69 -9.23 8.86 0.49
N ALA A 70 -9.27 7.53 0.62
CA ALA A 70 -9.79 6.65 -0.42
C ALA A 70 -11.28 6.92 -0.70
N SER A 71 -12.08 7.12 0.35
CA SER A 71 -13.51 7.43 0.24
C SER A 71 -13.76 8.78 -0.44
N SER A 72 -13.01 9.82 -0.06
CA SER A 72 -13.09 11.14 -0.71
C SER A 72 -12.70 11.07 -2.18
N ALA A 73 -11.58 10.42 -2.50
CA ALA A 73 -11.12 10.24 -3.88
C ALA A 73 -12.12 9.43 -4.73
N SER A 74 -12.75 8.40 -4.15
CA SER A 74 -13.81 7.63 -4.81
C SER A 74 -14.98 8.53 -5.21
N ALA A 75 -15.46 9.37 -4.28
CA ALA A 75 -16.58 10.29 -4.52
C ALA A 75 -16.21 11.38 -5.55
N GLU A 76 -15.05 12.03 -5.39
CA GLU A 76 -14.59 13.11 -6.25
C GLU A 76 -14.34 12.68 -7.71
N LEU A 77 -13.78 11.47 -7.88
CA LEU A 77 -13.38 10.97 -9.21
C LEU A 77 -14.44 10.09 -9.87
N GLY A 78 -15.51 9.74 -9.14
CA GLY A 78 -16.56 8.85 -9.63
C GLY A 78 -16.06 7.44 -9.98
N ILE A 79 -15.04 6.94 -9.27
CA ILE A 79 -14.46 5.60 -9.47
C ILE A 79 -14.68 4.72 -8.25
N SER A 80 -14.91 3.44 -8.47
CA SER A 80 -15.06 2.47 -7.38
C SER A 80 -13.71 2.25 -6.71
N MET A 81 -13.60 2.60 -5.43
CA MET A 81 -12.43 2.33 -4.60
C MET A 81 -12.79 1.50 -3.37
N THR A 82 -11.90 0.58 -3.03
CA THR A 82 -11.96 -0.21 -1.78
C THR A 82 -10.66 -0.02 -1.03
N PHE A 83 -10.74 0.17 0.29
CA PHE A 83 -9.56 0.23 1.17
C PHE A 83 -9.47 -1.06 1.98
N VAL A 84 -8.28 -1.64 2.02
CA VAL A 84 -7.99 -2.90 2.73
C VAL A 84 -6.76 -2.69 3.60
N THR A 85 -6.85 -3.09 4.86
CA THR A 85 -5.69 -3.21 5.74
C THR A 85 -5.26 -4.66 5.86
N ALA A 86 -3.97 -4.88 5.94
CA ALA A 86 -3.39 -6.17 6.23
C ALA A 86 -2.23 -6.01 7.20
N ARG A 87 -1.80 -7.10 7.82
CA ARG A 87 -0.67 -7.09 8.76
C ARG A 87 0.33 -8.15 8.38
N GLY A 88 1.61 -7.78 8.24
CA GLY A 88 2.65 -8.72 7.92
C GLY A 88 3.71 -8.18 6.96
N ASP A 89 4.27 -9.08 6.15
CA ASP A 89 5.23 -8.71 5.10
C ASP A 89 4.50 -8.10 3.91
N PRO A 90 4.84 -6.88 3.47
CA PRO A 90 4.11 -6.18 2.42
C PRO A 90 4.03 -6.93 1.09
N PHE A 91 5.08 -7.66 0.72
CA PHE A 91 5.07 -8.44 -0.52
C PHE A 91 4.05 -9.58 -0.45
N HIS A 92 4.05 -10.34 0.66
CA HIS A 92 3.14 -11.48 0.82
C HIS A 92 1.68 -11.02 0.91
N GLU A 93 1.41 -9.94 1.63
CA GLU A 93 0.04 -9.45 1.78
C GLU A 93 -0.49 -8.83 0.47
N ILE A 94 0.33 -8.06 -0.24
CA ILE A 94 -0.05 -7.53 -1.55
C ILE A 94 -0.28 -8.66 -2.57
N ASP A 95 0.59 -9.67 -2.62
CA ASP A 95 0.42 -10.83 -3.52
C ASP A 95 -0.86 -11.62 -3.17
N ARG A 96 -1.18 -11.79 -1.88
CA ARG A 96 -2.41 -12.44 -1.42
C ARG A 96 -3.64 -11.66 -1.85
N ILE A 97 -3.69 -10.37 -1.53
CA ILE A 97 -4.84 -9.51 -1.83
C ILE A 97 -5.01 -9.35 -3.35
N ALA A 98 -3.91 -9.26 -4.11
CA ALA A 98 -3.99 -9.20 -5.56
C ALA A 98 -4.65 -10.44 -6.17
N ARG A 99 -4.37 -11.62 -5.64
CA ARG A 99 -5.06 -12.87 -6.07
C ARG A 99 -6.53 -12.86 -5.66
N GLU A 100 -6.85 -12.53 -4.42
CA GLU A 100 -8.22 -12.51 -3.91
C GLU A 100 -9.12 -11.53 -4.67
N THR A 101 -8.57 -10.38 -5.02
CA THR A 101 -9.29 -9.33 -5.75
C THR A 101 -9.25 -9.50 -7.25
N ARG A 102 -8.50 -10.49 -7.76
CA ARG A 102 -8.22 -10.71 -9.18
C ARG A 102 -7.68 -9.43 -9.83
N ALA A 103 -6.63 -8.88 -9.23
CA ALA A 103 -6.01 -7.66 -9.74
C ALA A 103 -5.37 -7.91 -11.12
N ASP A 104 -5.53 -6.96 -12.03
CA ASP A 104 -4.91 -6.98 -13.36
C ASP A 104 -3.53 -6.31 -13.34
N ALA A 105 -3.29 -5.42 -12.37
CA ALA A 105 -2.03 -4.71 -12.20
C ALA A 105 -1.82 -4.27 -10.75
N ILE A 106 -0.56 -4.12 -10.38
CA ILE A 106 -0.14 -3.56 -9.09
C ILE A 106 0.62 -2.25 -9.32
N VAL A 107 0.28 -1.22 -8.55
CA VAL A 107 0.95 0.08 -8.55
C VAL A 107 1.56 0.31 -7.17
N VAL A 108 2.81 0.72 -7.12
CA VAL A 108 3.50 1.06 -5.86
C VAL A 108 4.35 2.31 -6.03
N GLY A 109 4.55 3.05 -4.93
CA GLY A 109 5.50 4.14 -4.91
C GLY A 109 6.95 3.64 -4.88
N ALA A 110 7.87 4.43 -5.45
CA ALA A 110 9.29 4.20 -5.27
C ALA A 110 9.70 4.51 -3.82
N SER A 111 10.61 3.72 -3.26
CA SER A 111 11.14 4.03 -1.92
C SER A 111 12.16 5.15 -2.00
N LEU A 112 12.00 6.16 -1.14
CA LEU A 112 12.94 7.28 -0.98
C LEU A 112 13.94 7.05 0.18
N LYS A 113 13.81 5.93 0.90
CA LYS A 113 14.62 5.64 2.09
C LYS A 113 16.02 5.18 1.71
N ALA A 114 16.89 5.98 1.24
CA ALA A 114 18.34 5.72 1.16
C ALA A 114 19.09 6.64 0.21
N GLY A 115 18.70 7.92 0.08
CA GLY A 115 19.52 8.91 -0.65
C GLY A 115 19.78 8.61 -2.13
N HIS A 116 19.42 7.43 -2.62
CA HIS A 116 19.50 7.03 -4.01
C HIS A 116 18.09 6.63 -4.49
N ARG A 117 17.74 6.99 -5.71
CA ARG A 117 16.49 6.61 -6.41
C ARG A 117 16.48 5.10 -6.70
N LEU A 118 16.52 4.29 -5.66
CA LEU A 118 16.46 2.84 -5.79
C LEU A 118 15.00 2.41 -5.73
N LEU A 119 14.63 1.52 -6.60
CA LEU A 119 13.39 0.73 -6.49
C LEU A 119 13.34 0.15 -5.07
N GLY A 120 12.32 0.48 -4.30
CA GLY A 120 12.15 -0.06 -2.95
C GLY A 120 12.14 -1.59 -2.97
N SER A 121 12.51 -2.20 -1.85
CA SER A 121 12.57 -3.66 -1.72
C SER A 121 11.27 -4.35 -2.14
N LEU A 122 10.12 -3.75 -1.83
CA LEU A 122 8.81 -4.23 -2.25
C LEU A 122 8.65 -4.26 -3.78
N ALA A 123 8.96 -3.14 -4.45
CA ALA A 123 8.86 -3.03 -5.91
C ALA A 123 9.75 -4.06 -6.61
N VAL A 124 10.99 -4.21 -6.14
CA VAL A 124 11.93 -5.21 -6.67
C VAL A 124 11.39 -6.63 -6.50
N ARG A 125 10.84 -6.95 -5.33
CA ARG A 125 10.28 -8.29 -5.07
C ARG A 125 9.07 -8.57 -5.95
N LEU A 126 8.16 -7.60 -6.13
CA LEU A 126 6.98 -7.73 -6.99
C LEU A 126 7.38 -7.96 -8.46
N VAL A 127 8.32 -7.16 -8.97
CA VAL A 127 8.80 -7.32 -10.35
C VAL A 127 9.51 -8.66 -10.55
N ARG A 128 10.38 -9.07 -9.62
CA ARG A 128 11.09 -10.36 -9.71
C ARG A 128 10.17 -11.57 -9.61
N ALA A 129 9.07 -11.45 -8.88
CA ALA A 129 8.07 -12.52 -8.79
C ALA A 129 7.39 -12.81 -10.14
N GLY A 130 7.34 -11.83 -11.06
CA GLY A 130 6.84 -12.01 -12.42
C GLY A 130 5.36 -12.43 -12.53
N LYS A 131 4.57 -12.20 -11.48
CA LYS A 131 3.17 -12.65 -11.42
C LYS A 131 2.17 -11.59 -11.90
N TRP A 132 2.55 -10.34 -11.84
CA TRP A 132 1.68 -9.19 -12.06
C TRP A 132 2.38 -8.15 -12.93
N PRO A 133 1.66 -7.42 -13.80
CA PRO A 133 2.12 -6.13 -14.31
C PRO A 133 2.33 -5.18 -13.12
N VAL A 134 3.54 -4.64 -12.97
CA VAL A 134 3.90 -3.77 -11.85
C VAL A 134 4.32 -2.40 -12.37
N THR A 135 3.67 -1.35 -11.87
CA THR A 135 4.07 0.03 -12.12
C THR A 135 4.69 0.62 -10.86
N VAL A 136 5.88 1.18 -10.98
CA VAL A 136 6.58 1.88 -9.90
C VAL A 136 6.55 3.38 -10.18
N VAL A 137 5.94 4.14 -9.28
CA VAL A 137 5.75 5.60 -9.42
C VAL A 137 6.80 6.33 -8.58
N PRO A 138 7.60 7.24 -9.17
CA PRO A 138 8.63 8.01 -8.47
C PRO A 138 8.07 9.14 -7.59
#